data_69160101cb8d6ec6bc499e20556ef17d
#
_entry.id   69160101cb8d6ec6bc499e20556ef17d
#
_cell.length_a   1.000
_cell.length_b   1.000
_cell.length_c   1.000
_cell.angle_alpha   90.00
_cell.angle_beta   90.00
_cell.angle_gamma   90.00
#
_symmetry.space_group_name_H-M   'P 1'
#
loop_
_entity.id
_entity.type
_entity.pdbx_description
1 polymer ?
#
loop_
_entity_poly.entity_id
_entity_poly.type
_entity_poly.pdbx_seq_one_letter_code
_entity_poly.pdbx_strand_id
1 'polypeptide(L)'
;MANGMGTLYIASSGLRNSQNALNTTANNLANVDTEGYVRQQVLFSDKEYNTFGTAAVSKQQAGLGLDIGDVVHARDYFLDKAYRAESGRQAFYESCFTAVDEIQTYFQEMEGKTFQSALEDFKKAFQELAKDPSDSVRQNLVVQKAGLFLSRSQSVYEGLKSYQSNINTKVSQDIDKINKLGHKIHELNQQISKIEAGGIETAMDLRDERDLALDQLGALAKISYKEDYKGVVTVKLEDEYFVDELHTYEIGKKTDKLTGFITPYWPQLSDTDRDIYVNVFDFNVDISTALNSDVGELKALIMSRGDHWADYSDIEGKGEQEYLDTTNLSVIIDMQAKLDQMVHNMITAINDQLCPNVTGPVGVTYQDANGNTVNLSDAKVLDTENCARGSDGELPPRELFVRAGIERYTEVTGSDGKTYYVYNEEDTSDTSYMYSLTSCGVNEELKKIETLFPHLKPVSYTHLRAH
;
A
#
# COMPACT_ATOMS: atom_id res chain seq x y z
N MET A 1 32.98 74.61 -10.68
CA MET A 1 32.24 74.03 -9.51
C MET A 1 31.19 72.93 -9.86
N ALA A 2 31.04 72.55 -11.13
CA ALA A 2 30.06 71.53 -11.53
C ALA A 2 30.55 70.09 -11.31
N ASN A 3 31.85 69.81 -11.21
CA ASN A 3 32.38 68.44 -11.09
C ASN A 3 32.30 67.83 -9.66
N GLY A 4 32.21 68.64 -8.62
CA GLY A 4 32.19 68.12 -7.24
C GLY A 4 30.83 67.46 -6.82
N MET A 5 29.74 67.98 -7.39
CA MET A 5 28.42 67.40 -7.13
C MET A 5 28.21 66.05 -7.83
N GLY A 6 28.77 65.85 -9.02
CA GLY A 6 28.68 64.58 -9.77
C GLY A 6 29.42 63.45 -9.10
N THR A 7 30.64 63.71 -8.58
CA THR A 7 31.42 62.72 -7.84
C THR A 7 30.77 62.30 -6.51
N LEU A 8 30.16 63.27 -5.81
CA LEU A 8 29.35 62.95 -4.57
C LEU A 8 28.12 62.15 -4.87
N TYR A 9 27.45 62.39 -6.01
CA TYR A 9 26.32 61.63 -6.45
C TYR A 9 26.69 60.18 -6.78
N ILE A 10 27.79 59.98 -7.51
CA ILE A 10 28.35 58.67 -7.84
C ILE A 10 28.71 57.90 -6.54
N ALA A 11 29.40 58.50 -5.61
CA ALA A 11 29.80 57.93 -4.33
C ALA A 11 28.55 57.58 -3.48
N SER A 12 27.54 58.46 -3.44
CA SER A 12 26.29 58.21 -2.71
C SER A 12 25.48 57.06 -3.32
N SER A 13 25.43 56.95 -4.66
CA SER A 13 24.76 55.80 -5.31
C SER A 13 25.46 54.50 -5.01
N GLY A 14 26.79 54.47 -5.06
CA GLY A 14 27.60 53.29 -4.70
C GLY A 14 27.38 52.84 -3.24
N LEU A 15 27.39 53.83 -2.31
CA LEU A 15 27.18 53.54 -0.89
C LEU A 15 25.77 52.98 -0.62
N ARG A 16 24.73 53.59 -1.21
CA ARG A 16 23.32 53.15 -1.06
C ARG A 16 23.14 51.73 -1.60
N ASN A 17 23.67 51.45 -2.78
CA ASN A 17 23.52 50.12 -3.41
C ASN A 17 24.34 49.06 -2.69
N SER A 18 25.52 49.40 -2.15
CA SER A 18 26.28 48.52 -1.26
C SER A 18 25.51 48.21 0.05
N GLN A 19 24.80 49.18 0.63
CA GLN A 19 23.98 48.99 1.81
C GLN A 19 22.78 48.06 1.51
N ASN A 20 22.14 48.20 0.35
CA ASN A 20 21.08 47.32 -0.09
C ASN A 20 21.59 45.89 -0.28
N ALA A 21 22.77 45.69 -0.86
CA ALA A 21 23.38 44.37 -1.00
C ALA A 21 23.75 43.73 0.37
N LEU A 22 24.18 44.56 1.35
CA LEU A 22 24.39 44.09 2.72
C LEU A 22 23.08 43.68 3.39
N ASN A 23 21.98 44.39 3.16
CA ASN A 23 20.66 44.02 3.67
C ASN A 23 20.21 42.70 3.08
N THR A 24 20.40 42.45 1.79
CA THR A 24 20.11 41.14 1.15
C THR A 24 20.97 40.05 1.74
N THR A 25 22.26 40.29 2.00
CA THR A 25 23.14 39.31 2.65
C THR A 25 22.71 39.02 4.08
N ALA A 26 22.29 40.04 4.84
CA ALA A 26 21.75 39.86 6.19
C ALA A 26 20.44 39.07 6.18
N ASN A 27 19.56 39.30 5.20
CA ASN A 27 18.33 38.54 5.01
C ASN A 27 18.62 37.07 4.67
N ASN A 28 19.58 36.81 3.75
CA ASN A 28 20.04 35.46 3.44
C ASN A 28 20.56 34.72 4.69
N LEU A 29 21.30 35.41 5.53
CA LEU A 29 21.86 34.83 6.76
C LEU A 29 20.75 34.56 7.79
N ALA A 30 19.81 35.48 7.93
CA ALA A 30 18.68 35.32 8.87
C ALA A 30 17.75 34.12 8.50
N ASN A 31 17.67 33.78 7.21
CA ASN A 31 16.80 32.73 6.69
C ASN A 31 17.57 31.47 6.28
N VAL A 32 18.81 31.28 6.73
CA VAL A 32 19.65 30.13 6.33
C VAL A 32 19.02 28.78 6.71
N ASP A 33 18.27 28.73 7.81
CA ASP A 33 17.59 27.54 8.30
C ASP A 33 16.08 27.55 7.96
N THR A 34 15.59 28.53 7.19
CA THR A 34 14.18 28.59 6.76
C THR A 34 13.96 27.63 5.60
N GLU A 35 13.07 26.65 5.79
CA GLU A 35 12.71 25.68 4.75
C GLU A 35 12.13 26.37 3.52
N GLY A 36 12.62 26.01 2.34
CA GLY A 36 12.18 26.58 1.06
C GLY A 36 12.79 27.93 0.72
N TYR A 37 13.55 28.58 1.61
CA TYR A 37 14.20 29.86 1.31
C TYR A 37 15.36 29.69 0.34
N VAL A 38 15.38 30.49 -0.72
CA VAL A 38 16.43 30.48 -1.73
C VAL A 38 17.30 31.75 -1.62
N ARG A 39 18.62 31.54 -1.61
CA ARG A 39 19.59 32.64 -1.52
C ARG A 39 19.39 33.64 -2.64
N GLN A 40 19.17 34.91 -2.28
CA GLN A 40 19.05 36.02 -3.20
C GLN A 40 20.43 36.60 -3.50
N GLN A 41 20.65 36.97 -4.75
CA GLN A 41 21.88 37.63 -5.22
C GLN A 41 21.54 38.94 -5.92
N VAL A 42 22.14 40.02 -5.45
CA VAL A 42 22.01 41.35 -6.07
C VAL A 42 22.98 41.45 -7.24
N LEU A 43 22.46 41.72 -8.41
CA LEU A 43 23.24 42.03 -9.62
C LEU A 43 23.34 43.55 -9.77
N PHE A 44 24.56 44.05 -9.79
CA PHE A 44 24.80 45.46 -10.02
C PHE A 44 24.86 45.75 -11.51
N SER A 45 24.33 46.91 -11.93
CA SER A 45 24.42 47.45 -13.28
C SER A 45 24.95 48.86 -13.27
N ASP A 46 25.56 49.26 -14.37
CA ASP A 46 25.94 50.66 -14.59
C ASP A 46 24.68 51.48 -14.77
N LYS A 47 24.64 52.68 -14.11
CA LYS A 47 23.61 53.64 -14.36
C LYS A 47 23.84 54.29 -15.70
N GLU A 48 22.78 54.81 -16.36
CA GLU A 48 22.87 55.46 -17.66
C GLU A 48 24.00 56.51 -17.72
N TYR A 49 24.72 56.54 -18.87
CA TYR A 49 25.81 57.52 -19.11
C TYR A 49 25.22 58.79 -19.57
N ASN A 50 25.63 59.90 -18.94
CA ASN A 50 25.29 61.20 -19.42
C ASN A 50 26.27 61.63 -20.55
N THR A 51 25.74 61.94 -21.72
CA THR A 51 26.54 62.36 -22.90
C THR A 51 26.66 63.85 -22.93
N PHE A 52 27.88 64.41 -22.76
CA PHE A 52 28.18 65.86 -22.72
C PHE A 52 28.53 66.46 -24.06
N GLY A 53 28.76 65.68 -25.08
CA GLY A 53 29.05 66.17 -26.42
C GLY A 53 29.22 65.06 -27.42
N THR A 54 28.79 65.31 -28.66
CA THR A 54 29.01 64.41 -29.81
C THR A 54 29.98 65.05 -30.74
N ALA A 55 31.28 64.71 -30.63
CA ALA A 55 32.25 65.02 -31.71
C ALA A 55 32.18 63.86 -32.73
N ALA A 56 32.56 64.19 -34.02
CA ALA A 56 32.44 63.23 -35.12
C ALA A 56 33.20 61.87 -34.92
N VAL A 57 34.08 61.78 -33.94
CA VAL A 57 34.95 60.61 -33.69
C VAL A 57 34.92 60.11 -32.25
N SER A 58 34.39 60.87 -31.27
CA SER A 58 34.26 60.39 -29.88
C SER A 58 33.04 60.98 -29.17
N LYS A 59 32.32 60.11 -28.43
CA LYS A 59 31.26 60.44 -27.45
C LYS A 59 31.93 60.69 -26.11
N GLN A 60 31.90 61.94 -25.59
CA GLN A 60 32.28 62.18 -24.19
C GLN A 60 31.12 61.81 -23.30
N GLN A 61 31.31 60.73 -22.53
CA GLN A 61 30.31 60.17 -21.59
C GLN A 61 30.88 60.22 -20.17
N ALA A 62 30.04 60.58 -19.21
CA ALA A 62 30.33 60.45 -17.79
C ALA A 62 29.36 59.42 -17.18
N GLY A 63 29.85 58.41 -16.47
CA GLY A 63 29.08 57.48 -15.74
C GLY A 63 28.32 58.17 -14.60
N LEU A 64 27.07 57.76 -14.34
CA LEU A 64 26.22 58.31 -13.28
C LEU A 64 26.23 57.48 -12.00
N GLY A 65 27.12 56.48 -11.91
CA GLY A 65 27.26 55.62 -10.76
C GLY A 65 26.71 54.21 -10.96
N LEU A 66 26.45 53.56 -9.87
CA LEU A 66 25.98 52.16 -9.79
C LEU A 66 24.47 52.13 -9.53
N ASP A 67 23.78 51.18 -10.15
CA ASP A 67 22.39 50.85 -9.85
C ASP A 67 22.25 49.35 -9.53
N ILE A 68 21.13 48.93 -8.94
CA ILE A 68 20.77 47.54 -8.83
C ILE A 68 20.07 47.16 -10.14
N GLY A 69 20.72 46.32 -10.93
CA GLY A 69 20.16 45.84 -12.19
C GLY A 69 19.04 44.84 -11.97
N ASP A 70 19.26 43.90 -11.04
CA ASP A 70 18.29 42.89 -10.71
C ASP A 70 18.64 42.22 -9.38
N VAL A 71 17.65 41.54 -8.75
CA VAL A 71 17.85 40.64 -7.66
C VAL A 71 17.36 39.26 -8.14
N VAL A 72 18.25 38.30 -8.17
CA VAL A 72 17.94 36.97 -8.71
C VAL A 72 18.10 35.89 -7.65
N HIS A 73 17.31 34.84 -7.74
CA HIS A 73 17.51 33.60 -6.95
C HIS A 73 18.70 32.81 -7.49
N ALA A 74 19.56 32.35 -6.59
CA ALA A 74 20.65 31.42 -6.91
C ALA A 74 20.12 30.01 -7.05
N ARG A 75 19.26 29.77 -8.05
CA ARG A 75 18.55 28.52 -8.29
C ARG A 75 18.82 27.98 -9.68
N ASP A 76 18.89 26.66 -9.84
CA ASP A 76 19.07 25.99 -11.12
C ASP A 76 17.86 25.10 -11.41
N TYR A 77 17.12 25.44 -12.46
CA TYR A 77 15.91 24.72 -12.87
C TYR A 77 16.13 23.21 -13.12
N PHE A 78 17.29 22.82 -13.66
CA PHE A 78 17.60 21.43 -13.94
C PHE A 78 17.89 20.65 -12.67
N LEU A 79 18.58 21.28 -11.71
CA LEU A 79 18.82 20.68 -10.39
C LEU A 79 17.52 20.54 -9.61
N ASP A 80 16.65 21.53 -9.65
CA ASP A 80 15.33 21.46 -9.00
C ASP A 80 14.47 20.33 -9.56
N LYS A 81 14.46 20.18 -10.88
CA LYS A 81 13.73 19.09 -11.54
C LYS A 81 14.29 17.71 -11.16
N ALA A 82 15.61 17.59 -11.10
CA ALA A 82 16.27 16.34 -10.67
C ALA A 82 15.99 16.07 -9.18
N TYR A 83 16.10 17.09 -8.32
CA TYR A 83 15.82 16.97 -6.89
C TYR A 83 14.37 16.48 -6.64
N ARG A 84 13.37 17.09 -7.30
CA ARG A 84 11.96 16.69 -7.16
C ARG A 84 11.72 15.24 -7.58
N ALA A 85 12.35 14.81 -8.68
CA ALA A 85 12.24 13.43 -9.15
C ALA A 85 12.89 12.44 -8.17
N GLU A 86 14.09 12.75 -7.65
CA GLU A 86 14.79 11.88 -6.69
C GLU A 86 14.14 11.90 -5.30
N SER A 87 13.61 13.04 -4.86
CA SER A 87 12.83 13.12 -3.61
C SER A 87 11.56 12.29 -3.69
N GLY A 88 10.85 12.31 -4.82
CA GLY A 88 9.69 11.45 -5.05
C GLY A 88 10.06 9.97 -5.09
N ARG A 89 11.22 9.62 -5.67
CA ARG A 89 11.74 8.24 -5.67
C ARG A 89 12.13 7.78 -4.27
N GLN A 90 12.79 8.64 -3.51
CA GLN A 90 13.10 8.36 -2.11
C GLN A 90 11.82 8.09 -1.32
N ALA A 91 10.81 8.94 -1.43
CA ALA A 91 9.53 8.78 -0.73
C ALA A 91 8.81 7.47 -1.12
N PHE A 92 8.89 7.07 -2.40
CA PHE A 92 8.36 5.79 -2.89
C PHE A 92 9.01 4.60 -2.17
N TYR A 93 10.33 4.50 -2.22
CA TYR A 93 11.05 3.37 -1.62
C TYR A 93 11.01 3.38 -0.09
N GLU A 94 10.99 4.53 0.55
CA GLU A 94 10.84 4.68 2.00
C GLU A 94 9.47 4.15 2.46
N SER A 95 8.41 4.44 1.73
CA SER A 95 7.07 3.91 2.00
C SER A 95 6.99 2.39 1.82
N CYS A 96 7.59 1.85 0.74
CA CYS A 96 7.69 0.41 0.54
C CYS A 96 8.50 -0.27 1.64
N PHE A 97 9.63 0.31 2.04
CA PHE A 97 10.47 -0.22 3.13
C PHE A 97 9.71 -0.23 4.46
N THR A 98 9.01 0.86 4.78
CA THR A 98 8.19 0.96 6.00
C THR A 98 7.11 -0.12 6.02
N ALA A 99 6.48 -0.40 4.88
CA ALA A 99 5.48 -1.46 4.80
C ALA A 99 6.07 -2.86 5.11
N VAL A 100 7.27 -3.15 4.60
CA VAL A 100 7.97 -4.42 4.89
C VAL A 100 8.38 -4.52 6.36
N ASP A 101 8.89 -3.43 6.94
CA ASP A 101 9.33 -3.38 8.34
C ASP A 101 8.15 -3.60 9.32
N GLU A 102 7.01 -2.97 9.05
CA GLU A 102 5.78 -3.18 9.82
C GLU A 102 5.27 -4.62 9.72
N ILE A 103 5.26 -5.21 8.51
CA ILE A 103 4.92 -6.63 8.32
C ILE A 103 5.83 -7.51 9.18
N GLN A 104 7.14 -7.27 9.15
CA GLN A 104 8.11 -8.01 9.93
C GLN A 104 7.82 -7.92 11.44
N THR A 105 7.40 -6.75 11.91
CA THR A 105 7.00 -6.51 13.30
C THR A 105 5.83 -7.39 13.71
N TYR A 106 4.78 -7.53 12.89
CA TYR A 106 3.65 -8.42 13.20
C TYR A 106 4.03 -9.90 13.32
N PHE A 107 5.04 -10.35 12.58
CA PHE A 107 5.52 -11.73 12.68
C PHE A 107 6.47 -11.97 13.87
N GLN A 108 7.23 -10.97 14.29
CA GLN A 108 8.22 -11.11 15.38
C GLN A 108 7.65 -10.76 16.75
N GLU A 109 6.66 -9.91 16.82
CA GLU A 109 6.31 -9.17 17.99
C GLU A 109 4.89 -9.37 18.49
N MET A 110 4.64 -10.39 19.21
CA MET A 110 3.57 -10.29 20.18
C MET A 110 4.19 -10.63 21.54
N GLU A 111 4.15 -9.72 22.51
CA GLU A 111 4.56 -10.00 23.88
C GLU A 111 4.00 -11.35 24.33
N GLY A 112 4.89 -12.29 24.64
CA GLY A 112 4.54 -13.66 25.04
C GLY A 112 4.90 -14.71 24.00
N LYS A 113 3.90 -15.46 23.50
CA LYS A 113 4.11 -16.51 22.51
C LYS A 113 4.10 -15.97 21.09
N THR A 114 5.25 -16.00 20.42
CA THR A 114 5.35 -15.65 19.01
C THR A 114 4.63 -16.66 18.13
N PHE A 115 4.29 -16.27 16.89
CA PHE A 115 3.73 -17.18 15.89
C PHE A 115 4.58 -18.46 15.73
N GLN A 116 5.89 -18.28 15.53
CA GLN A 116 6.81 -19.41 15.40
C GLN A 116 6.80 -20.34 16.61
N SER A 117 6.80 -19.79 17.84
CA SER A 117 6.77 -20.61 19.04
C SER A 117 5.44 -21.36 19.22
N ALA A 118 4.32 -20.78 18.78
CA ALA A 118 3.02 -21.44 18.78
C ALA A 118 2.99 -22.62 17.80
N LEU A 119 3.56 -22.46 16.61
CA LEU A 119 3.72 -23.52 15.61
C LEU A 119 4.61 -24.67 16.13
N GLU A 120 5.75 -24.33 16.75
CA GLU A 120 6.64 -25.35 17.35
C GLU A 120 5.97 -26.11 18.49
N ASP A 121 5.24 -25.43 19.36
CA ASP A 121 4.50 -26.05 20.45
C ASP A 121 3.40 -26.99 19.91
N PHE A 122 2.71 -26.58 18.85
CA PHE A 122 1.70 -27.40 18.18
C PHE A 122 2.32 -28.66 17.58
N LYS A 123 3.45 -28.53 16.89
CA LYS A 123 4.21 -29.69 16.39
C LYS A 123 4.64 -30.63 17.53
N LYS A 124 5.16 -30.09 18.64
CA LYS A 124 5.57 -30.88 19.81
C LYS A 124 4.38 -31.63 20.42
N ALA A 125 3.20 -31.01 20.47
CA ALA A 125 1.99 -31.65 20.97
C ALA A 125 1.62 -32.90 20.16
N PHE A 126 1.72 -32.86 18.83
CA PHE A 126 1.55 -34.06 18.00
C PHE A 126 2.62 -35.14 18.25
N GLN A 127 3.87 -34.73 18.47
CA GLN A 127 4.96 -35.65 18.78
C GLN A 127 4.72 -36.36 20.14
N GLU A 128 4.12 -35.66 21.12
CA GLU A 128 3.75 -36.28 22.40
C GLU A 128 2.53 -37.19 22.25
N LEU A 129 1.51 -36.80 21.46
CA LEU A 129 0.37 -37.62 21.14
C LEU A 129 0.79 -38.93 20.45
N ALA A 130 1.78 -38.85 19.53
CA ALA A 130 2.29 -40.04 18.81
C ALA A 130 2.88 -41.12 19.75
N LYS A 131 3.30 -40.78 20.96
CA LYS A 131 3.83 -41.76 21.94
C LYS A 131 2.74 -42.59 22.56
N ASP A 132 1.58 -42.01 22.81
CA ASP A 132 0.40 -42.67 23.32
C ASP A 132 -0.87 -41.94 22.85
N PRO A 133 -1.46 -42.36 21.72
CA PRO A 133 -2.63 -41.71 21.15
C PRO A 133 -3.91 -41.86 21.99
N SER A 134 -3.94 -42.79 22.94
CA SER A 134 -5.10 -43.03 23.80
C SER A 134 -5.14 -42.17 25.06
N ASP A 135 -4.05 -41.46 25.34
CA ASP A 135 -3.96 -40.60 26.52
C ASP A 135 -4.76 -39.30 26.31
N SER A 136 -5.85 -39.14 27.07
CA SER A 136 -6.73 -37.97 27.00
C SER A 136 -6.01 -36.64 27.30
N VAL A 137 -4.98 -36.67 28.18
CA VAL A 137 -4.19 -35.45 28.48
C VAL A 137 -3.42 -35.00 27.28
N ARG A 138 -2.87 -35.91 26.47
CA ARG A 138 -2.14 -35.59 25.24
C ARG A 138 -3.07 -35.14 24.12
N GLN A 139 -4.28 -35.78 24.04
CA GLN A 139 -5.32 -35.33 23.10
C GLN A 139 -5.74 -33.90 23.41
N ASN A 140 -6.00 -33.58 24.67
CA ASN A 140 -6.32 -32.22 25.11
C ASN A 140 -5.17 -31.26 24.82
N LEU A 141 -3.92 -31.64 25.03
CA LEU A 141 -2.74 -30.81 24.70
C LEU A 141 -2.73 -30.43 23.22
N VAL A 142 -3.01 -31.37 22.31
CA VAL A 142 -3.08 -31.08 20.87
C VAL A 142 -4.20 -30.07 20.58
N VAL A 143 -5.40 -30.26 21.11
CA VAL A 143 -6.54 -29.34 20.91
C VAL A 143 -6.22 -27.92 21.42
N GLN A 144 -5.63 -27.83 22.62
CA GLN A 144 -5.24 -26.53 23.18
C GLN A 144 -4.15 -25.83 22.35
N LYS A 145 -3.14 -26.60 21.89
CA LYS A 145 -2.05 -26.03 21.06
C LYS A 145 -2.54 -25.67 19.64
N ALA A 146 -3.48 -26.44 19.08
CA ALA A 146 -4.17 -26.06 17.84
C ALA A 146 -4.90 -24.72 17.99
N GLY A 147 -5.63 -24.54 19.10
CA GLY A 147 -6.32 -23.28 19.39
C GLY A 147 -5.36 -22.09 19.56
N LEU A 148 -4.23 -22.29 20.25
CA LEU A 148 -3.23 -21.26 20.42
C LEU A 148 -2.57 -20.89 19.07
N PHE A 149 -2.19 -21.88 18.27
CA PHE A 149 -1.62 -21.67 16.94
C PHE A 149 -2.57 -20.90 16.04
N LEU A 150 -3.83 -21.35 15.92
CA LEU A 150 -4.84 -20.70 15.09
C LEU A 150 -5.09 -19.25 15.55
N SER A 151 -5.27 -19.04 16.86
CA SER A 151 -5.48 -17.69 17.42
C SER A 151 -4.31 -16.75 17.15
N ARG A 152 -3.06 -17.24 17.15
CA ARG A 152 -1.88 -16.44 16.81
C ARG A 152 -1.82 -16.13 15.32
N SER A 153 -2.11 -17.10 14.48
CA SER A 153 -2.19 -16.88 13.02
C SER A 153 -3.26 -15.85 12.68
N GLN A 154 -4.44 -15.95 13.30
CA GLN A 154 -5.51 -14.96 13.15
C GLN A 154 -5.10 -13.58 13.65
N SER A 155 -4.37 -13.49 14.77
CA SER A 155 -3.88 -12.21 15.29
C SER A 155 -2.91 -11.52 14.34
N VAL A 156 -2.01 -12.27 13.69
CA VAL A 156 -1.10 -11.73 12.67
C VAL A 156 -1.89 -11.24 11.46
N TYR A 157 -2.83 -12.04 10.97
CA TYR A 157 -3.67 -11.69 9.83
C TYR A 157 -4.50 -10.41 10.09
N GLU A 158 -5.15 -10.30 11.24
CA GLU A 158 -5.90 -9.12 11.64
C GLU A 158 -4.99 -7.90 11.86
N GLY A 159 -3.76 -8.11 12.32
CA GLY A 159 -2.73 -7.06 12.36
C GLY A 159 -2.43 -6.48 10.98
N LEU A 160 -2.24 -7.34 9.98
CA LEU A 160 -2.03 -6.93 8.59
C LEU A 160 -3.24 -6.17 8.02
N LYS A 161 -4.47 -6.62 8.29
CA LYS A 161 -5.71 -5.90 7.90
C LYS A 161 -5.80 -4.51 8.55
N SER A 162 -5.46 -4.43 9.84
CA SER A 162 -5.44 -3.15 10.56
C SER A 162 -4.41 -2.21 9.95
N TYR A 163 -3.26 -2.72 9.56
CA TYR A 163 -2.23 -1.92 8.90
C TYR A 163 -2.67 -1.42 7.52
N GLN A 164 -3.33 -2.26 6.71
CA GLN A 164 -3.96 -1.82 5.45
C GLN A 164 -4.94 -0.66 5.67
N SER A 165 -5.74 -0.72 6.74
CA SER A 165 -6.67 0.35 7.09
C SER A 165 -5.95 1.65 7.49
N ASN A 166 -4.82 1.55 8.19
CA ASN A 166 -3.98 2.70 8.52
C ASN A 166 -3.36 3.33 7.26
N ILE A 167 -2.83 2.51 6.35
CA ILE A 167 -2.35 2.98 5.04
C ILE A 167 -3.47 3.65 4.26
N ASN A 168 -4.68 3.08 4.23
CA ASN A 168 -5.84 3.67 3.56
C ASN A 168 -6.19 5.06 4.11
N THR A 169 -6.06 5.25 5.42
CA THR A 169 -6.25 6.56 6.05
C THR A 169 -5.18 7.55 5.59
N LYS A 170 -3.92 7.11 5.52
CA LYS A 170 -2.80 7.94 5.00
C LYS A 170 -3.00 8.29 3.52
N VAL A 171 -3.41 7.34 2.69
CA VAL A 171 -3.80 7.57 1.28
C VAL A 171 -4.84 8.68 1.18
N SER A 172 -5.88 8.66 2.03
CA SER A 172 -6.90 9.72 2.06
C SER A 172 -6.31 11.08 2.40
N GLN A 173 -5.43 11.14 3.41
CA GLN A 173 -4.79 12.39 3.83
C GLN A 173 -3.84 12.95 2.78
N ASP A 174 -3.10 12.08 2.08
CA ASP A 174 -2.18 12.49 1.02
C ASP A 174 -2.91 13.03 -0.21
N ILE A 175 -4.06 12.44 -0.58
CA ILE A 175 -4.93 13.02 -1.62
C ILE A 175 -5.39 14.43 -1.22
N ASP A 176 -5.84 14.63 0.02
CA ASP A 176 -6.23 15.96 0.51
C ASP A 176 -5.07 16.94 0.50
N LYS A 177 -3.86 16.49 0.86
CA LYS A 177 -2.63 17.29 0.83
C LYS A 177 -2.25 17.67 -0.59
N ILE A 178 -2.32 16.74 -1.54
CA ILE A 178 -2.09 17.01 -2.97
C ILE A 178 -3.05 18.08 -3.47
N ASN A 179 -4.35 17.94 -3.22
CA ASN A 179 -5.35 18.92 -3.65
C ASN A 179 -5.10 20.31 -3.04
N LYS A 180 -4.77 20.37 -1.75
CA LYS A 180 -4.38 21.66 -1.09
C LYS A 180 -3.15 22.28 -1.71
N LEU A 181 -2.12 21.50 -2.04
CA LEU A 181 -0.92 21.99 -2.72
C LEU A 181 -1.24 22.51 -4.12
N GLY A 182 -2.13 21.84 -4.87
CA GLY A 182 -2.61 22.30 -6.17
C GLY A 182 -3.28 23.67 -6.08
N HIS A 183 -4.21 23.86 -5.15
CA HIS A 183 -4.85 25.16 -4.92
C HIS A 183 -3.85 26.24 -4.51
N LYS A 184 -2.90 25.91 -3.63
CA LYS A 184 -1.86 26.83 -3.20
C LYS A 184 -0.97 27.28 -4.36
N ILE A 185 -0.54 26.35 -5.21
CA ILE A 185 0.26 26.66 -6.41
C ILE A 185 -0.53 27.57 -7.37
N HIS A 186 -1.81 27.29 -7.58
CA HIS A 186 -2.67 28.12 -8.43
C HIS A 186 -2.84 29.54 -7.88
N GLU A 187 -3.08 29.69 -6.59
CA GLU A 187 -3.18 30.99 -5.93
C GLU A 187 -1.87 31.79 -6.05
N LEU A 188 -0.72 31.15 -5.77
CA LEU A 188 0.60 31.75 -5.90
C LEU A 188 0.88 32.15 -7.35
N ASN A 189 0.51 31.34 -8.34
CA ASN A 189 0.61 31.69 -9.75
C ASN A 189 -0.14 32.99 -10.07
N GLN A 190 -1.37 33.14 -9.56
CA GLN A 190 -2.16 34.35 -9.78
C GLN A 190 -1.54 35.59 -9.12
N GLN A 191 -0.96 35.45 -7.92
CA GLN A 191 -0.31 36.56 -7.20
C GLN A 191 1.00 36.97 -7.89
N ILE A 192 1.84 36.01 -8.26
CA ILE A 192 3.10 36.23 -8.98
C ILE A 192 2.81 36.92 -10.31
N SER A 193 1.89 36.41 -11.11
CA SER A 193 1.53 37.00 -12.40
C SER A 193 1.04 38.44 -12.28
N LYS A 194 0.31 38.83 -11.23
CA LYS A 194 -0.14 40.19 -10.97
C LYS A 194 1.01 41.13 -10.59
N ILE A 195 1.93 40.69 -9.75
CA ILE A 195 3.08 41.48 -9.31
C ILE A 195 4.05 41.69 -10.46
N GLU A 196 4.33 40.65 -11.22
CA GLU A 196 5.32 40.67 -12.30
C GLU A 196 4.78 41.22 -13.64
N ALA A 197 3.47 41.45 -13.76
CA ALA A 197 2.85 41.99 -14.97
C ALA A 197 3.43 43.32 -15.46
N GLY A 198 3.99 44.12 -14.54
CA GLY A 198 4.66 45.37 -14.85
C GLY A 198 6.10 45.24 -15.31
N GLY A 199 6.73 44.08 -15.18
CA GLY A 199 8.13 43.83 -15.53
C GLY A 199 9.15 44.62 -14.69
N ILE A 200 8.74 45.17 -13.54
CA ILE A 200 9.58 46.01 -12.66
C ILE A 200 9.96 45.26 -11.38
N GLU A 201 9.07 44.46 -10.87
CA GLU A 201 9.23 43.69 -9.61
C GLU A 201 9.21 42.20 -9.87
N THR A 202 10.02 41.45 -9.14
CA THR A 202 10.01 39.99 -9.10
C THR A 202 9.48 39.53 -7.73
N ALA A 203 8.49 38.66 -7.73
CA ALA A 203 7.80 38.17 -6.52
C ALA A 203 8.60 37.07 -5.84
N MET A 204 9.82 37.38 -5.34
CA MET A 204 10.79 36.39 -4.83
C MET A 204 10.21 35.46 -3.78
N ASP A 205 9.61 36.03 -2.71
CA ASP A 205 9.08 35.24 -1.59
C ASP A 205 7.92 34.29 -2.03
N LEU A 206 7.05 34.78 -2.94
CA LEU A 206 5.95 33.94 -3.47
C LEU A 206 6.46 32.83 -4.41
N ARG A 207 7.55 33.10 -5.13
CA ARG A 207 8.24 32.10 -5.95
C ARG A 207 8.86 30.99 -5.07
N ASP A 208 9.53 31.37 -3.97
CA ASP A 208 10.09 30.42 -2.99
C ASP A 208 8.98 29.57 -2.37
N GLU A 209 7.85 30.17 -1.98
CA GLU A 209 6.72 29.47 -1.42
C GLU A 209 6.06 28.49 -2.42
N ARG A 210 5.97 28.91 -3.71
CA ARG A 210 5.49 28.04 -4.80
C ARG A 210 6.43 26.86 -5.05
N ASP A 211 7.72 27.13 -5.06
CA ASP A 211 8.73 26.11 -5.27
C ASP A 211 8.74 25.07 -4.13
N LEU A 212 8.61 25.53 -2.89
CA LEU A 212 8.42 24.62 -1.74
C LEU A 212 7.15 23.76 -1.90
N ALA A 213 6.06 24.34 -2.38
CA ALA A 213 4.84 23.57 -2.64
C ALA A 213 5.04 22.55 -3.77
N LEU A 214 5.82 22.87 -4.80
CA LEU A 214 6.20 21.93 -5.86
C LEU A 214 7.14 20.81 -5.35
N ASP A 215 8.08 21.12 -4.44
CA ASP A 215 8.96 20.13 -3.81
C ASP A 215 8.15 19.14 -2.97
N GLN A 216 7.20 19.63 -2.16
CA GLN A 216 6.30 18.80 -1.38
C GLN A 216 5.36 17.95 -2.26
N LEU A 217 4.87 18.50 -3.38
CA LEU A 217 4.05 17.77 -4.33
C LEU A 217 4.82 16.67 -5.05
N GLY A 218 6.08 16.95 -5.42
CA GLY A 218 6.98 15.99 -6.06
C GLY A 218 7.34 14.78 -5.19
N ALA A 219 7.34 14.93 -3.87
CA ALA A 219 7.50 13.82 -2.94
C ALA A 219 6.25 12.92 -2.89
N LEU A 220 5.04 13.50 -3.03
CA LEU A 220 3.78 12.75 -2.94
C LEU A 220 3.41 12.02 -4.23
N ALA A 221 3.73 12.59 -5.41
CA ALA A 221 3.39 12.01 -6.71
C ALA A 221 4.38 12.46 -7.79
N LYS A 222 4.43 11.71 -8.90
CA LYS A 222 5.21 12.10 -10.08
C LYS A 222 4.63 13.36 -10.69
N ILE A 223 5.44 14.42 -10.75
CA ILE A 223 5.04 15.68 -11.36
C ILE A 223 5.94 16.06 -12.53
N SER A 224 5.36 16.78 -13.48
CA SER A 224 6.08 17.55 -14.47
C SER A 224 5.51 18.97 -14.51
N TYR A 225 6.37 19.96 -14.67
CA TYR A 225 5.95 21.36 -14.63
C TYR A 225 6.69 22.20 -15.66
N LYS A 226 6.03 23.26 -16.07
CA LYS A 226 6.59 24.25 -17.01
C LYS A 226 6.08 25.64 -16.63
N GLU A 227 7.01 26.59 -16.52
CA GLU A 227 6.69 27.99 -16.32
C GLU A 227 6.58 28.71 -17.67
N ASP A 228 5.57 29.56 -17.82
CA ASP A 228 5.38 30.41 -18.98
C ASP A 228 6.06 31.78 -18.82
N TYR A 229 5.96 32.63 -19.85
CA TYR A 229 6.53 33.97 -19.84
C TYR A 229 5.82 34.95 -18.88
N LYS A 230 4.67 34.61 -18.34
CA LYS A 230 3.91 35.39 -17.33
C LYS A 230 4.25 34.99 -15.90
N GLY A 231 5.18 34.05 -15.71
CA GLY A 231 5.51 33.51 -14.42
C GLY A 231 4.51 32.46 -13.88
N VAL A 232 3.57 32.02 -14.73
CA VAL A 232 2.59 30.96 -14.35
C VAL A 232 3.19 29.59 -14.57
N VAL A 233 3.14 28.76 -13.55
CA VAL A 233 3.57 27.35 -13.61
C VAL A 233 2.37 26.45 -13.88
N THR A 234 2.41 25.74 -15.00
CA THR A 234 1.50 24.63 -15.29
C THR A 234 2.09 23.35 -14.74
N VAL A 235 1.31 22.60 -13.95
CA VAL A 235 1.72 21.34 -13.34
C VAL A 235 0.89 20.21 -13.91
N LYS A 236 1.55 19.13 -14.30
CA LYS A 236 0.94 17.83 -14.58
C LYS A 236 1.33 16.87 -13.49
N LEU A 237 0.36 16.03 -13.07
CA LEU A 237 0.55 14.96 -12.12
C LEU A 237 0.20 13.64 -12.83
N GLU A 238 1.12 12.67 -12.81
CA GLU A 238 1.00 11.41 -13.57
C GLU A 238 0.63 11.63 -15.05
N ASP A 239 1.31 12.62 -15.66
CA ASP A 239 1.15 13.04 -17.04
C ASP A 239 -0.18 13.76 -17.40
N GLU A 240 -1.14 13.88 -16.46
CA GLU A 240 -2.39 14.62 -16.62
C GLU A 240 -2.34 16.02 -16.03
N TYR A 241 -3.13 16.95 -16.58
CA TYR A 241 -3.17 18.33 -16.08
C TYR A 241 -3.74 18.38 -14.67
N PHE A 242 -2.97 18.96 -13.76
CA PHE A 242 -3.35 19.15 -12.35
C PHE A 242 -3.57 20.64 -12.01
N VAL A 243 -2.65 21.52 -12.42
CA VAL A 243 -2.81 22.98 -12.26
C VAL A 243 -2.47 23.65 -13.57
N ASP A 244 -3.35 24.50 -14.07
CA ASP A 244 -3.12 25.36 -15.21
C ASP A 244 -3.34 26.86 -14.86
N GLU A 245 -3.32 27.74 -15.86
CA GLU A 245 -3.51 29.21 -15.67
C GLU A 245 -4.88 29.52 -15.05
N LEU A 246 -5.92 28.72 -15.34
CA LEU A 246 -7.32 29.03 -15.03
C LEU A 246 -7.91 28.10 -13.95
N HIS A 247 -7.44 26.86 -13.88
CA HIS A 247 -8.08 25.82 -13.09
C HIS A 247 -7.08 24.99 -12.27
N THR A 248 -7.60 24.43 -11.19
CA THR A 248 -6.98 23.32 -10.47
C THR A 248 -7.91 22.11 -10.59
N TYR A 249 -7.40 20.99 -11.07
CA TYR A 249 -8.14 19.74 -11.24
C TYR A 249 -7.93 18.85 -10.02
N GLU A 250 -8.92 18.79 -9.14
CA GLU A 250 -8.81 18.00 -7.91
C GLU A 250 -8.86 16.49 -8.20
N ILE A 251 -8.09 15.73 -7.43
CA ILE A 251 -8.15 14.27 -7.40
C ILE A 251 -9.34 13.86 -6.55
N GLY A 252 -10.23 13.04 -7.12
CA GLY A 252 -11.36 12.45 -6.43
C GLY A 252 -10.97 11.18 -5.67
N LYS A 253 -11.82 10.78 -4.71
CA LYS A 253 -11.68 9.56 -3.89
C LYS A 253 -12.82 8.61 -4.22
N LYS A 254 -12.53 7.48 -4.86
CA LYS A 254 -13.47 6.36 -5.00
C LYS A 254 -13.26 5.42 -3.83
N THR A 255 -14.32 5.15 -3.07
CA THR A 255 -14.27 4.20 -1.96
C THR A 255 -14.89 2.88 -2.38
N ASP A 256 -14.17 1.79 -2.24
CA ASP A 256 -14.69 0.44 -2.43
C ASP A 256 -15.74 0.11 -1.35
N LYS A 257 -16.81 -0.56 -1.74
CA LYS A 257 -17.95 -0.83 -0.84
C LYS A 257 -17.70 -1.97 0.14
N LEU A 258 -16.80 -2.90 -0.19
CA LEU A 258 -16.51 -4.06 0.64
C LEU A 258 -15.37 -3.79 1.62
N THR A 259 -14.28 -3.26 1.10
CA THR A 259 -13.05 -3.03 1.89
C THR A 259 -12.99 -1.63 2.51
N GLY A 260 -13.71 -0.66 1.96
CA GLY A 260 -13.58 0.74 2.32
C GLY A 260 -12.30 1.39 1.76
N PHE A 261 -11.56 0.70 0.89
CA PHE A 261 -10.31 1.21 0.34
C PHE A 261 -10.53 2.32 -0.67
N ILE A 262 -9.69 3.35 -0.60
CA ILE A 262 -9.77 4.55 -1.42
C ILE A 262 -8.86 4.39 -2.63
N THR A 263 -9.41 4.60 -3.83
CA THR A 263 -8.68 4.70 -5.09
C THR A 263 -8.78 6.13 -5.61
N PRO A 264 -7.66 6.83 -5.84
CA PRO A 264 -7.67 8.16 -6.43
C PRO A 264 -8.03 8.09 -7.91
N TYR A 265 -8.91 9.00 -8.36
CA TYR A 265 -9.34 9.09 -9.75
C TYR A 265 -9.43 10.54 -10.24
N TRP A 266 -9.46 10.75 -11.54
CA TRP A 266 -9.64 12.05 -12.17
C TRP A 266 -11.13 12.32 -12.44
N PRO A 267 -11.80 13.20 -11.64
CA PRO A 267 -13.23 13.50 -11.86
C PRO A 267 -13.53 14.09 -13.24
N GLN A 268 -12.61 14.94 -13.77
CA GLN A 268 -12.79 15.57 -15.08
C GLN A 268 -12.70 14.60 -16.27
N LEU A 269 -12.11 13.42 -16.08
CA LEU A 269 -11.98 12.39 -17.10
C LEU A 269 -12.95 11.22 -16.88
N SER A 270 -13.67 11.20 -15.77
CA SER A 270 -14.52 10.10 -15.32
C SER A 270 -15.99 10.42 -15.55
N ASP A 271 -16.80 9.37 -15.77
CA ASP A 271 -18.27 9.43 -15.82
C ASP A 271 -18.82 8.66 -14.61
N THR A 272 -19.01 9.38 -13.51
CA THR A 272 -19.46 8.79 -12.23
C THR A 272 -20.90 8.29 -12.29
N ASP A 273 -21.73 8.82 -13.21
CA ASP A 273 -23.11 8.38 -13.39
C ASP A 273 -23.18 6.99 -14.02
N ARG A 274 -22.18 6.63 -14.81
CA ARG A 274 -22.01 5.31 -15.45
C ARG A 274 -21.03 4.39 -14.73
N ASP A 275 -20.54 4.77 -13.56
CA ASP A 275 -19.52 4.04 -12.78
C ASP A 275 -18.20 3.83 -13.55
N ILE A 276 -17.86 4.76 -14.47
CA ILE A 276 -16.61 4.75 -15.22
C ILE A 276 -15.63 5.71 -14.57
N TYR A 277 -14.52 5.17 -14.06
CA TYR A 277 -13.48 5.94 -13.39
C TYR A 277 -12.16 5.86 -14.13
N VAL A 278 -11.50 7.00 -14.29
CA VAL A 278 -10.13 7.08 -14.78
C VAL A 278 -9.22 7.25 -13.57
N ASN A 279 -8.50 6.20 -13.22
CA ASN A 279 -7.60 6.20 -12.06
C ASN A 279 -6.39 7.13 -12.29
N VAL A 280 -5.87 7.69 -11.20
CA VAL A 280 -4.66 8.55 -11.26
C VAL A 280 -3.42 7.72 -11.58
N PHE A 281 -3.33 6.51 -11.02
CA PHE A 281 -2.19 5.62 -11.22
C PHE A 281 -2.55 4.43 -12.10
N ASP A 282 -1.63 4.08 -13.00
CA ASP A 282 -1.66 2.82 -13.74
C ASP A 282 -0.68 1.83 -13.10
N PHE A 283 -1.21 0.73 -12.56
CA PHE A 283 -0.43 -0.35 -11.93
C PHE A 283 -0.07 -1.49 -12.89
N ASN A 284 -0.50 -1.40 -14.17
CA ASN A 284 -0.10 -2.36 -15.19
C ASN A 284 1.28 -2.05 -15.78
N VAL A 285 1.86 -0.90 -15.43
CA VAL A 285 3.20 -0.50 -15.86
C VAL A 285 4.23 -0.99 -14.86
N ASP A 286 5.28 -1.65 -15.35
CA ASP A 286 6.39 -2.12 -14.53
C ASP A 286 6.99 -0.98 -13.68
N ILE A 287 7.25 -1.26 -12.41
CA ILE A 287 7.93 -0.33 -11.52
C ILE A 287 9.41 -0.31 -11.88
N SER A 288 9.85 0.81 -12.44
CA SER A 288 11.22 0.95 -12.96
C SER A 288 11.68 2.39 -12.94
N THR A 289 12.94 2.59 -12.53
CA THR A 289 13.63 3.89 -12.61
C THR A 289 13.74 4.39 -14.05
N ALA A 290 13.88 3.49 -15.01
CA ALA A 290 13.98 3.84 -16.44
C ALA A 290 12.67 4.44 -16.99
N LEU A 291 11.53 3.99 -16.46
CA LEU A 291 10.19 4.48 -16.82
C LEU A 291 9.73 5.63 -15.92
N ASN A 292 10.48 5.99 -14.87
CA ASN A 292 10.07 6.90 -13.79
C ASN A 292 8.68 6.51 -13.22
N SER A 293 8.42 5.21 -13.10
CA SER A 293 7.19 4.68 -12.51
C SER A 293 7.32 4.41 -11.00
N ASP A 294 8.53 4.56 -10.45
CA ASP A 294 8.93 4.38 -9.06
C ASP A 294 9.00 5.72 -8.29
N VAL A 295 8.03 6.61 -8.50
CA VAL A 295 8.02 7.97 -7.94
C VAL A 295 6.71 8.24 -7.21
N GLY A 296 6.81 8.84 -6.02
CA GLY A 296 5.68 9.33 -5.24
C GLY A 296 5.24 8.41 -4.09
N GLU A 297 5.09 9.02 -2.90
CA GLU A 297 4.64 8.33 -1.69
C GLU A 297 3.24 7.73 -1.86
N LEU A 298 2.30 8.47 -2.45
CA LEU A 298 0.92 8.04 -2.61
C LEU A 298 0.79 6.75 -3.44
N LYS A 299 1.56 6.64 -4.54
CA LYS A 299 1.60 5.44 -5.39
C LYS A 299 2.13 4.23 -4.62
N ALA A 300 3.23 4.42 -3.87
CA ALA A 300 3.83 3.37 -3.05
C ALA A 300 2.88 2.86 -1.96
N LEU A 301 2.14 3.76 -1.30
CA LEU A 301 1.16 3.40 -0.27
C LEU A 301 0.02 2.56 -0.85
N ILE A 302 -0.55 2.96 -1.99
CA ILE A 302 -1.64 2.22 -2.63
C ILE A 302 -1.14 0.85 -3.10
N MET A 303 0.05 0.78 -3.69
CA MET A 303 0.66 -0.46 -4.13
C MET A 303 0.95 -1.39 -2.95
N SER A 304 1.51 -0.87 -1.85
CA SER A 304 1.80 -1.68 -0.66
C SER A 304 0.54 -2.20 0.02
N ARG A 305 -0.52 -1.36 0.09
CA ARG A 305 -1.81 -1.72 0.69
C ARG A 305 -2.54 -2.79 -0.12
N GLY A 306 -2.49 -2.68 -1.47
CA GLY A 306 -3.34 -3.46 -2.36
C GLY A 306 -4.79 -2.98 -2.41
N ASP A 307 -5.67 -3.78 -3.01
CA ASP A 307 -7.06 -3.44 -3.32
C ASP A 307 -8.11 -4.26 -2.56
N HIS A 308 -7.72 -5.38 -1.91
CA HIS A 308 -8.61 -6.26 -1.14
C HIS A 308 -7.91 -6.89 0.07
N TRP A 309 -8.64 -7.69 0.83
CA TRP A 309 -8.10 -8.57 1.87
C TRP A 309 -7.89 -9.95 1.26
N ALA A 310 -6.64 -10.38 1.19
CA ALA A 310 -6.27 -11.60 0.52
C ALA A 310 -6.45 -12.84 1.39
N ASP A 311 -6.75 -13.95 0.75
CA ASP A 311 -6.76 -15.28 1.33
C ASP A 311 -6.00 -16.28 0.42
N TYR A 312 -6.01 -17.57 0.75
CA TYR A 312 -5.27 -18.58 -0.01
C TYR A 312 -5.73 -18.71 -1.46
N SER A 313 -6.99 -18.37 -1.79
CA SER A 313 -7.51 -18.42 -3.16
C SER A 313 -6.83 -17.41 -4.10
N ASP A 314 -6.15 -16.40 -3.54
CA ASP A 314 -5.35 -15.44 -4.30
C ASP A 314 -4.05 -16.04 -4.84
N ILE A 315 -3.68 -17.22 -4.39
CA ILE A 315 -2.51 -17.97 -4.87
C ILE A 315 -2.93 -19.30 -5.50
N GLU A 316 -3.88 -20.00 -4.88
CA GLU A 316 -4.29 -21.34 -5.31
C GLU A 316 -4.99 -21.31 -6.68
N GLY A 317 -4.52 -22.15 -7.60
CA GLY A 317 -5.07 -22.24 -8.95
C GLY A 317 -4.63 -21.16 -9.93
N LYS A 318 -3.91 -20.11 -9.49
CA LYS A 318 -3.33 -19.10 -10.37
C LYS A 318 -2.02 -19.58 -11.00
N GLY A 319 -1.79 -19.21 -12.27
CA GLY A 319 -0.50 -19.39 -12.92
C GLY A 319 0.56 -18.44 -12.36
N GLU A 320 1.85 -18.79 -12.57
CA GLU A 320 2.97 -17.97 -12.08
C GLU A 320 2.88 -16.50 -12.55
N GLN A 321 2.53 -16.28 -13.82
CA GLN A 321 2.41 -14.93 -14.37
C GLN A 321 1.24 -14.18 -13.76
N GLU A 322 0.09 -14.81 -13.60
CA GLU A 322 -1.09 -14.21 -13.00
C GLU A 322 -0.83 -13.82 -11.53
N TYR A 323 -0.15 -14.68 -10.78
CA TYR A 323 0.27 -14.37 -9.42
C TYR A 323 1.21 -13.16 -9.38
N LEU A 324 2.20 -13.08 -10.27
CA LEU A 324 3.13 -11.95 -10.34
C LEU A 324 2.43 -10.65 -10.71
N ASP A 325 1.43 -10.71 -11.60
CA ASP A 325 0.72 -9.53 -12.11
C ASP A 325 -0.41 -9.05 -11.18
N THR A 326 -0.81 -9.86 -10.20
CA THR A 326 -1.91 -9.53 -9.26
C THR A 326 -1.45 -9.52 -7.82
N THR A 327 -1.29 -10.69 -7.22
CA THR A 327 -1.06 -10.87 -5.77
C THR A 327 0.29 -10.33 -5.33
N ASN A 328 1.34 -10.59 -6.11
CA ASN A 328 2.71 -10.18 -5.78
C ASN A 328 2.98 -8.67 -5.95
N LEU A 329 2.07 -7.92 -6.57
CA LEU A 329 2.21 -6.46 -6.69
C LEU A 329 2.11 -5.75 -5.34
N SER A 330 1.31 -6.27 -4.41
CA SER A 330 1.17 -5.74 -3.06
C SER A 330 1.85 -6.63 -2.05
N VAL A 331 2.81 -6.07 -1.31
CA VAL A 331 3.54 -6.81 -0.27
C VAL A 331 2.61 -7.32 0.84
N ILE A 332 1.56 -6.57 1.19
CA ILE A 332 0.63 -6.97 2.26
C ILE A 332 -0.31 -8.06 1.76
N ILE A 333 -0.86 -7.94 0.55
CA ILE A 333 -1.71 -8.97 -0.08
C ILE A 333 -0.92 -10.29 -0.21
N ASP A 334 0.29 -10.24 -0.75
CA ASP A 334 1.15 -11.40 -0.89
C ASP A 334 1.42 -12.10 0.45
N MET A 335 1.68 -11.31 1.49
CA MET A 335 1.94 -11.86 2.82
C MET A 335 0.68 -12.44 3.48
N GLN A 336 -0.49 -11.80 3.32
CA GLN A 336 -1.78 -12.33 3.80
C GLN A 336 -2.10 -13.65 3.10
N ALA A 337 -2.03 -13.70 1.79
CA ALA A 337 -2.32 -14.88 0.98
C ALA A 337 -1.38 -16.05 1.31
N LYS A 338 -0.07 -15.80 1.45
CA LYS A 338 0.92 -16.83 1.84
C LYS A 338 0.71 -17.35 3.26
N LEU A 339 0.37 -16.46 4.22
CA LEU A 339 0.07 -16.86 5.59
C LEU A 339 -1.18 -17.74 5.64
N ASP A 340 -2.23 -17.32 4.94
CA ASP A 340 -3.49 -18.08 4.88
C ASP A 340 -3.29 -19.42 4.16
N GLN A 341 -2.58 -19.45 3.03
CA GLN A 341 -2.24 -20.67 2.30
C GLN A 341 -1.43 -21.66 3.15
N MET A 342 -0.46 -21.18 3.92
CA MET A 342 0.32 -22.03 4.82
C MET A 342 -0.58 -22.66 5.89
N VAL A 343 -1.48 -21.89 6.49
CA VAL A 343 -2.42 -22.38 7.51
C VAL A 343 -3.47 -23.31 6.89
N HIS A 344 -4.03 -22.95 5.74
CA HIS A 344 -4.96 -23.79 4.97
C HIS A 344 -4.37 -25.17 4.66
N ASN A 345 -3.15 -25.20 4.08
CA ASN A 345 -2.47 -26.47 3.77
C ASN A 345 -2.21 -27.32 5.01
N MET A 346 -1.90 -26.69 6.14
CA MET A 346 -1.67 -27.42 7.40
C MET A 346 -2.99 -27.96 7.98
N ILE A 347 -4.05 -27.16 7.99
CA ILE A 347 -5.38 -27.55 8.49
C ILE A 347 -5.94 -28.70 7.65
N THR A 348 -5.91 -28.57 6.34
CA THR A 348 -6.44 -29.58 5.41
C THR A 348 -5.66 -30.89 5.51
N ALA A 349 -4.32 -30.82 5.55
CA ALA A 349 -3.48 -32.01 5.74
C ALA A 349 -3.76 -32.74 7.06
N ILE A 350 -3.98 -32.00 8.17
CA ILE A 350 -4.31 -32.60 9.46
C ILE A 350 -5.71 -33.22 9.42
N ASN A 351 -6.70 -32.50 8.91
CA ASN A 351 -8.07 -33.01 8.82
C ASN A 351 -8.16 -34.21 7.87
N ASP A 352 -7.43 -34.24 6.76
CA ASP A 352 -7.38 -35.38 5.83
C ASP A 352 -6.74 -36.62 6.45
N GLN A 353 -5.80 -36.47 7.37
CA GLN A 353 -5.26 -37.60 8.12
C GLN A 353 -6.22 -38.14 9.17
N LEU A 354 -7.00 -37.27 9.80
CA LEU A 354 -8.00 -37.66 10.79
C LEU A 354 -9.26 -38.21 10.15
N CYS A 355 -9.66 -37.66 9.02
CA CYS A 355 -10.89 -37.95 8.29
C CYS A 355 -10.55 -38.19 6.80
N PRO A 356 -9.93 -39.33 6.45
CA PRO A 356 -9.48 -39.59 5.09
C PRO A 356 -10.66 -39.76 4.11
N ASN A 357 -10.47 -39.26 2.89
CA ASN A 357 -11.45 -39.34 1.83
C ASN A 357 -11.02 -40.35 0.76
N VAL A 358 -12.03 -40.99 0.16
CA VAL A 358 -11.90 -41.87 -1.02
C VAL A 358 -12.92 -41.47 -2.07
N THR A 359 -12.69 -41.87 -3.32
CA THR A 359 -13.72 -41.71 -4.37
C THR A 359 -14.90 -42.64 -4.04
N GLY A 360 -16.10 -42.10 -4.16
CA GLY A 360 -17.31 -42.87 -3.88
C GLY A 360 -17.50 -44.09 -4.83
N PRO A 361 -18.32 -45.08 -4.43
CA PRO A 361 -18.49 -46.33 -5.20
C PRO A 361 -19.18 -46.08 -6.55
N VAL A 362 -18.71 -46.78 -7.57
CA VAL A 362 -19.27 -46.70 -8.93
C VAL A 362 -20.65 -47.36 -8.97
N GLY A 363 -21.61 -46.72 -9.65
CA GLY A 363 -22.97 -47.24 -9.85
C GLY A 363 -23.92 -46.99 -8.67
N VAL A 364 -23.49 -46.29 -7.64
CA VAL A 364 -24.34 -45.83 -6.54
C VAL A 364 -24.64 -44.33 -6.74
N THR A 365 -25.90 -43.95 -6.60
CA THR A 365 -26.38 -42.57 -6.70
C THR A 365 -26.99 -42.10 -5.39
N TYR A 366 -27.02 -40.80 -5.15
CA TYR A 366 -27.72 -40.19 -4.03
C TYR A 366 -28.47 -38.93 -4.51
N GLN A 367 -29.34 -38.40 -3.67
CA GLN A 367 -29.98 -37.11 -3.93
C GLN A 367 -29.28 -36.00 -3.15
N ASP A 368 -28.86 -34.92 -3.85
CA ASP A 368 -28.32 -33.76 -3.22
C ASP A 368 -29.40 -32.91 -2.50
N ALA A 369 -28.98 -31.82 -1.82
CA ALA A 369 -29.90 -30.93 -1.10
C ALA A 369 -30.94 -30.26 -2.01
N ASN A 370 -30.70 -30.20 -3.33
CA ASN A 370 -31.59 -29.63 -4.35
C ASN A 370 -32.52 -30.71 -4.98
N GLY A 371 -32.37 -31.97 -4.58
CA GLY A 371 -33.14 -33.11 -5.11
C GLY A 371 -32.61 -33.67 -6.44
N ASN A 372 -31.39 -33.27 -6.86
CA ASN A 372 -30.77 -33.82 -8.06
C ASN A 372 -30.14 -35.19 -7.74
N THR A 373 -30.19 -36.09 -8.71
CA THR A 373 -29.53 -37.38 -8.60
C THR A 373 -28.07 -37.25 -9.01
N VAL A 374 -27.15 -37.47 -8.08
CA VAL A 374 -25.69 -37.38 -8.28
C VAL A 374 -25.05 -38.75 -8.13
N ASN A 375 -24.05 -39.08 -8.96
CA ASN A 375 -23.28 -40.31 -8.80
C ASN A 375 -22.28 -40.15 -7.67
N LEU A 376 -22.19 -41.11 -6.75
CA LEU A 376 -21.18 -41.10 -5.71
C LEU A 376 -19.75 -41.21 -6.26
N SER A 377 -19.57 -41.82 -7.44
CA SER A 377 -18.25 -41.86 -8.10
C SER A 377 -17.66 -40.50 -8.49
N ASP A 378 -18.51 -39.49 -8.55
CA ASP A 378 -18.10 -38.11 -8.90
C ASP A 378 -17.83 -37.26 -7.64
N ALA A 379 -18.03 -37.84 -6.45
CA ALA A 379 -17.86 -37.20 -5.16
C ALA A 379 -16.77 -37.90 -4.30
N LYS A 380 -16.11 -37.13 -3.44
CA LYS A 380 -15.28 -37.67 -2.37
C LYS A 380 -16.18 -38.08 -1.20
N VAL A 381 -15.96 -39.25 -0.65
CA VAL A 381 -16.67 -39.74 0.53
C VAL A 381 -15.67 -40.12 1.61
N LEU A 382 -16.12 -40.12 2.87
CA LEU A 382 -15.30 -40.56 3.99
C LEU A 382 -14.90 -42.05 3.80
N ASP A 383 -13.63 -42.36 3.98
CA ASP A 383 -13.12 -43.72 4.07
C ASP A 383 -13.48 -44.32 5.44
N THR A 384 -14.67 -44.90 5.54
CA THR A 384 -15.18 -45.49 6.78
C THR A 384 -14.41 -46.72 7.27
N GLU A 385 -13.59 -47.34 6.37
CA GLU A 385 -12.77 -48.52 6.69
C GLU A 385 -11.43 -48.13 7.30
N ASN A 386 -10.84 -47.04 6.88
CA ASN A 386 -9.52 -46.61 7.31
C ASN A 386 -9.52 -45.38 8.24
N CYS A 387 -10.65 -44.67 8.37
CA CYS A 387 -10.72 -43.50 9.26
C CYS A 387 -10.55 -43.92 10.73
N ALA A 388 -9.90 -43.04 11.49
CA ALA A 388 -9.88 -43.16 12.94
C ALA A 388 -11.21 -42.71 13.55
N ARG A 389 -11.58 -43.22 14.74
CA ARG A 389 -12.79 -42.84 15.48
C ARG A 389 -12.42 -42.28 16.85
N GLY A 390 -13.29 -41.47 17.40
CA GLY A 390 -13.22 -41.03 18.79
C GLY A 390 -13.62 -42.18 19.74
N SER A 391 -13.59 -41.93 21.05
CA SER A 391 -13.98 -42.87 22.08
C SER A 391 -15.48 -43.28 22.00
N ASP A 392 -16.33 -42.50 21.36
CA ASP A 392 -17.75 -42.77 21.09
C ASP A 392 -17.95 -43.76 19.96
N GLY A 393 -16.97 -43.95 19.08
CA GLY A 393 -17.05 -44.84 17.93
C GLY A 393 -17.95 -44.33 16.80
N GLU A 394 -18.48 -43.11 16.88
CA GLU A 394 -19.39 -42.51 15.92
C GLU A 394 -18.71 -42.13 14.60
N LEU A 395 -19.51 -41.98 13.53
CA LEU A 395 -19.13 -41.49 12.20
C LEU A 395 -20.03 -40.31 11.84
N PRO A 396 -19.50 -39.31 11.14
CA PRO A 396 -18.07 -39.13 10.74
C PRO A 396 -17.20 -38.79 11.95
N PRO A 397 -15.89 -39.11 11.92
CA PRO A 397 -14.98 -38.69 12.99
C PRO A 397 -14.90 -37.15 13.06
N ARG A 398 -14.64 -36.60 14.25
CA ARG A 398 -14.53 -35.17 14.46
C ARG A 398 -13.23 -34.66 13.83
N GLU A 399 -13.32 -33.71 12.91
CA GLU A 399 -12.17 -32.99 12.42
C GLU A 399 -11.61 -32.07 13.51
N LEU A 400 -10.31 -31.75 13.48
CA LEU A 400 -9.69 -30.85 14.46
C LEU A 400 -10.05 -29.39 14.21
N PHE A 401 -10.04 -28.97 12.95
CA PHE A 401 -10.39 -27.62 12.52
C PHE A 401 -11.67 -27.64 11.70
N VAL A 402 -12.57 -26.72 11.98
CA VAL A 402 -13.90 -26.64 11.38
C VAL A 402 -14.07 -25.34 10.60
N ARG A 403 -14.88 -25.39 9.55
CA ARG A 403 -15.36 -24.21 8.80
C ARG A 403 -16.59 -23.63 9.52
N ALA A 404 -16.78 -22.31 9.39
CA ALA A 404 -17.89 -21.64 10.08
C ALA A 404 -19.26 -21.92 9.43
N GLY A 405 -19.33 -22.05 8.10
CA GLY A 405 -20.58 -22.09 7.34
C GLY A 405 -21.08 -23.48 7.00
N ILE A 406 -20.21 -24.50 7.03
CA ILE A 406 -20.58 -25.86 6.59
C ILE A 406 -19.77 -26.92 7.33
N GLU A 407 -20.43 -28.03 7.63
CA GLU A 407 -19.76 -29.22 8.14
C GLU A 407 -18.93 -29.91 7.07
N ARG A 408 -17.90 -30.65 7.46
CA ARG A 408 -17.01 -31.35 6.53
C ARG A 408 -17.74 -32.37 5.67
N TYR A 409 -18.71 -33.06 6.23
CA TYR A 409 -19.46 -34.12 5.57
C TYR A 409 -20.96 -33.89 5.63
N THR A 410 -21.65 -34.26 4.53
CA THR A 410 -23.10 -34.41 4.49
C THR A 410 -23.44 -35.90 4.49
N GLU A 411 -24.27 -36.33 5.43
CA GLU A 411 -24.77 -37.71 5.48
C GLU A 411 -25.83 -37.93 4.39
N VAL A 412 -25.63 -38.93 3.53
CA VAL A 412 -26.55 -39.29 2.44
C VAL A 412 -26.81 -40.78 2.40
N THR A 413 -28.00 -41.17 1.95
CA THR A 413 -28.34 -42.56 1.71
C THR A 413 -28.15 -42.88 0.23
N GLY A 414 -27.30 -43.82 -0.09
CA GLY A 414 -27.09 -44.33 -1.43
C GLY A 414 -28.25 -45.13 -1.97
N SER A 415 -28.34 -45.29 -3.29
CA SER A 415 -29.33 -46.14 -3.96
C SER A 415 -29.23 -47.65 -3.58
N ASP A 416 -28.11 -48.06 -2.98
CA ASP A 416 -27.87 -49.37 -2.40
C ASP A 416 -28.38 -49.52 -0.94
N GLY A 417 -28.96 -48.47 -0.37
CA GLY A 417 -29.50 -48.40 0.97
C GLY A 417 -28.45 -48.24 2.08
N LYS A 418 -27.18 -47.97 1.74
CA LYS A 418 -26.12 -47.68 2.71
C LYS A 418 -25.96 -46.19 2.95
N THR A 419 -25.50 -45.86 4.14
CA THR A 419 -25.14 -44.47 4.50
C THR A 419 -23.73 -44.15 4.02
N TYR A 420 -23.59 -43.01 3.38
CA TYR A 420 -22.33 -42.42 2.94
C TYR A 420 -22.18 -41.02 3.50
N TYR A 421 -20.95 -40.58 3.76
CA TYR A 421 -20.61 -39.25 4.23
C TYR A 421 -19.88 -38.55 3.10
N VAL A 422 -20.61 -37.69 2.36
CA VAL A 422 -20.09 -36.96 1.20
C VAL A 422 -19.32 -35.73 1.68
N TYR A 423 -18.08 -35.59 1.23
CA TYR A 423 -17.25 -34.44 1.54
C TYR A 423 -17.81 -33.18 0.88
N ASN A 424 -18.01 -32.13 1.67
CA ASN A 424 -18.42 -30.82 1.18
C ASN A 424 -17.17 -30.08 0.71
N GLU A 425 -17.00 -29.94 -0.61
CA GLU A 425 -15.88 -29.20 -1.20
C GLU A 425 -15.89 -27.75 -0.71
N GLU A 426 -14.73 -27.11 -0.75
CA GLU A 426 -14.61 -25.68 -0.41
C GLU A 426 -15.17 -24.82 -1.54
N ASP A 427 -15.86 -23.74 -1.19
CA ASP A 427 -16.36 -22.76 -2.15
C ASP A 427 -15.64 -21.42 -1.89
N THR A 428 -14.75 -21.06 -2.80
CA THR A 428 -13.94 -19.81 -2.70
C THR A 428 -14.77 -18.55 -2.91
N SER A 429 -16.05 -18.67 -3.31
CA SER A 429 -16.94 -17.51 -3.43
C SER A 429 -17.50 -17.03 -2.08
N ASP A 430 -17.46 -17.88 -1.04
CA ASP A 430 -17.91 -17.58 0.32
C ASP A 430 -16.86 -18.07 1.34
N THR A 431 -16.19 -17.14 2.00
CA THR A 431 -15.14 -17.42 2.97
C THR A 431 -15.61 -18.31 4.12
N SER A 432 -16.91 -18.36 4.44
CA SER A 432 -17.46 -19.23 5.48
C SER A 432 -17.37 -20.72 5.14
N TYR A 433 -17.23 -21.06 3.86
CA TYR A 433 -17.08 -22.42 3.34
C TYR A 433 -15.62 -22.86 3.16
N MET A 434 -14.68 -21.97 3.49
CA MET A 434 -13.25 -22.18 3.32
C MET A 434 -12.55 -22.52 4.66
N TYR A 435 -11.44 -23.26 4.60
CA TYR A 435 -10.51 -23.37 5.73
C TYR A 435 -9.51 -22.21 5.73
N SER A 436 -10.02 -20.98 5.76
CA SER A 436 -9.25 -19.75 5.81
C SER A 436 -9.12 -19.22 7.24
N LEU A 437 -8.12 -18.42 7.52
CA LEU A 437 -7.91 -17.74 8.82
C LEU A 437 -9.10 -16.87 9.23
N THR A 438 -9.88 -16.39 8.27
CA THR A 438 -11.05 -15.54 8.54
C THR A 438 -12.26 -16.33 9.05
N SER A 439 -12.35 -17.64 8.79
CA SER A 439 -13.55 -18.42 8.98
C SER A 439 -13.33 -19.72 9.74
N CYS A 440 -12.10 -20.24 9.82
CA CYS A 440 -11.84 -21.50 10.50
C CYS A 440 -11.72 -21.35 12.02
N GLY A 441 -12.13 -22.41 12.73
CA GLY A 441 -12.04 -22.53 14.18
C GLY A 441 -11.56 -23.92 14.60
N VAL A 442 -11.16 -24.08 15.85
CA VAL A 442 -10.94 -25.41 16.44
C VAL A 442 -12.27 -25.98 16.88
N ASN A 443 -12.51 -27.26 16.60
CA ASN A 443 -13.75 -27.93 16.89
C ASN A 443 -14.15 -27.83 18.38
N GLU A 444 -15.31 -27.25 18.65
CA GLU A 444 -15.81 -26.99 20.01
C GLU A 444 -16.16 -28.28 20.77
N GLU A 445 -16.52 -29.36 20.06
CA GLU A 445 -16.78 -30.67 20.69
C GLU A 445 -15.49 -31.27 21.27
N LEU A 446 -14.38 -31.15 20.52
CA LEU A 446 -13.07 -31.62 20.98
C LEU A 446 -12.51 -30.76 22.13
N LYS A 447 -12.87 -29.49 22.21
CA LYS A 447 -12.53 -28.64 23.36
C LYS A 447 -13.26 -29.05 24.64
N LYS A 448 -14.48 -29.56 24.51
CA LYS A 448 -15.33 -30.00 25.64
C LYS A 448 -15.05 -31.42 26.09
N ILE A 449 -14.84 -32.31 25.12
CA ILE A 449 -14.63 -33.76 25.34
C ILE A 449 -13.45 -34.21 24.47
N GLU A 450 -12.26 -34.14 25.04
CA GLU A 450 -11.00 -34.44 24.36
C GLU A 450 -10.90 -35.86 23.83
N THR A 451 -11.57 -36.83 24.47
CA THR A 451 -11.58 -38.26 24.06
C THR A 451 -12.32 -38.51 22.75
N LEU A 452 -13.07 -37.54 22.24
CA LEU A 452 -13.66 -37.58 20.90
C LEU A 452 -12.62 -37.38 19.79
N PHE A 453 -11.38 -36.98 20.14
CA PHE A 453 -10.28 -36.89 19.18
C PHE A 453 -10.08 -38.24 18.46
N PRO A 454 -10.01 -38.29 17.12
CA PRO A 454 -9.91 -39.54 16.37
C PRO A 454 -8.59 -40.28 16.67
N HIS A 455 -8.65 -41.45 17.33
CA HIS A 455 -7.48 -42.21 17.77
C HIS A 455 -7.64 -43.73 17.69
N LEU A 456 -8.85 -44.23 17.49
CA LEU A 456 -9.16 -45.68 17.44
C LEU A 456 -9.31 -46.14 15.99
N LYS A 457 -8.67 -47.26 15.60
CA LYS A 457 -8.88 -47.89 14.30
C LYS A 457 -10.12 -48.80 14.31
N PRO A 458 -10.97 -48.82 13.26
CA PRO A 458 -12.22 -49.60 13.24
C PRO A 458 -12.03 -51.09 13.33
N VAL A 459 -10.96 -51.67 12.77
CA VAL A 459 -10.78 -53.11 12.56
C VAL A 459 -10.09 -53.85 13.70
N SER A 460 -9.33 -53.13 14.55
CA SER A 460 -8.48 -53.80 15.56
C SER A 460 -8.55 -53.20 16.95
N TYR A 461 -9.29 -52.13 17.14
CA TYR A 461 -9.26 -51.31 18.37
C TYR A 461 -7.83 -50.95 18.82
N THR A 462 -6.89 -51.00 17.90
CA THR A 462 -5.50 -50.59 18.14
C THR A 462 -5.33 -49.12 17.89
N HIS A 463 -4.60 -48.48 18.79
CA HIS A 463 -4.29 -47.02 18.67
C HIS A 463 -3.52 -46.70 17.38
N LEU A 464 -3.85 -45.58 16.77
CA LEU A 464 -3.07 -45.01 15.69
C LEU A 464 -1.63 -44.79 16.18
N ARG A 465 -0.68 -45.52 15.65
CA ARG A 465 0.73 -45.14 15.75
C ARG A 465 0.98 -44.12 14.64
N ALA A 466 1.34 -42.90 15.03
CA ALA A 466 1.74 -41.91 14.07
C ALA A 466 2.97 -42.41 13.29
N HIS A 467 2.88 -42.38 11.99
CA HIS A 467 4.02 -42.61 11.08
C HIS A 467 4.82 -41.35 10.89
#